data_1e04a2b20a1aba32a6706d72b32fe788
#
_entry.id   1e04a2b20a1aba32a6706d72b32fe788
#
_cell.length_a   1.000
_cell.length_b   1.000
_cell.length_c   1.000
_cell.angle_alpha   90.00
_cell.angle_beta   90.00
_cell.angle_gamma   90.00
#
_symmetry.space_group_name_H-M   'P 1'
#
loop_
_entity.id
_entity.type
_entity.pdbx_description
1 polymer ?
#
loop_
_entity_poly.entity_id
_entity_poly.type
_entity_poly.pdbx_seq_one_letter_code
_entity_poly.pdbx_strand_id
1 'polypeptide(L)'
;MELGLEKLARKLGHRFGDFSLLTEALTHRSVSVGHNNERLEFLGDSILNCIISDELYQRFPQASEGQLTRLRATLVKGETLAEMAMELDICDYLRLGVGELKSGGSRRPSILADALEAIVAAIYIDGGMDTCRSLVVAWFTKRLDTISLDKIKKDPKTQLQEYLQAHKLDLPEYTIVSVNGEAHQQFFSVNCVIEALEITTLGEGISRRKAEQEAAEKAIQELPKKP
;
A
#
# COMPACT_ATOMS: atom_id res chain seq x y z
N MET A 1 1.89 5.90 32.99
CA MET A 1 2.22 6.16 31.58
C MET A 1 3.36 5.26 31.10
N GLU A 2 4.49 5.19 31.80
CA GLU A 2 5.63 4.33 31.46
C GLU A 2 5.28 2.84 31.36
N LEU A 3 4.57 2.28 32.35
CA LEU A 3 4.13 0.88 32.35
C LEU A 3 3.35 0.47 31.08
N GLY A 4 2.59 1.40 30.51
CA GLY A 4 1.86 1.18 29.25
C GLY A 4 2.81 1.08 28.06
N LEU A 5 3.75 2.02 27.91
CA LEU A 5 4.73 2.02 26.83
C LEU A 5 5.68 0.82 26.89
N GLU A 6 6.07 0.38 28.10
CA GLU A 6 6.84 -0.85 28.26
C GLU A 6 6.09 -2.11 27.77
N LYS A 7 4.76 -2.17 28.01
CA LYS A 7 3.94 -3.27 27.48
C LYS A 7 3.92 -3.27 25.96
N LEU A 8 3.72 -2.10 25.33
CA LEU A 8 3.78 -1.96 23.88
C LEU A 8 5.18 -2.32 23.36
N ALA A 9 6.24 -1.79 23.94
CA ALA A 9 7.62 -2.08 23.57
C ALA A 9 7.92 -3.58 23.56
N ARG A 10 7.46 -4.33 24.57
CA ARG A 10 7.55 -5.80 24.60
C ARG A 10 6.78 -6.45 23.47
N LYS A 11 5.60 -5.94 23.13
CA LYS A 11 4.80 -6.47 22.02
C LYS A 11 5.43 -6.18 20.66
N LEU A 12 6.03 -5.00 20.48
CA LEU A 12 6.82 -4.63 19.33
C LEU A 12 8.09 -5.50 19.19
N GLY A 13 8.57 -6.09 20.28
CA GLY A 13 9.80 -6.86 20.34
C GLY A 13 11.07 -6.02 20.52
N HIS A 14 10.93 -4.72 20.85
CA HIS A 14 12.04 -3.80 21.02
C HIS A 14 12.11 -3.26 22.46
N ARG A 15 13.32 -3.17 22.99
CA ARG A 15 13.60 -2.52 24.26
C ARG A 15 14.18 -1.14 23.99
N PHE A 16 13.36 -0.11 24.11
CA PHE A 16 13.78 1.27 23.88
C PHE A 16 14.77 1.72 24.97
N GLY A 17 15.87 2.30 24.55
CA GLY A 17 16.78 3.08 25.41
C GLY A 17 16.20 4.47 25.68
N ASP A 18 15.52 5.06 24.70
CA ASP A 18 14.82 6.33 24.82
C ASP A 18 13.32 6.19 24.47
N PHE A 19 12.47 6.13 25.51
CA PHE A 19 11.02 6.09 25.36
C PHE A 19 10.41 7.37 24.80
N SER A 20 11.15 8.47 24.72
CA SER A 20 10.66 9.70 24.06
C SER A 20 10.39 9.48 22.59
N LEU A 21 11.20 8.66 21.90
CA LEU A 21 11.02 8.28 20.49
C LEU A 21 9.70 7.53 20.27
N LEU A 22 9.39 6.54 21.13
CA LEU A 22 8.12 5.82 21.05
C LEU A 22 6.94 6.73 21.38
N THR A 23 7.10 7.63 22.33
CA THR A 23 6.07 8.62 22.67
C THR A 23 5.79 9.55 21.50
N GLU A 24 6.82 10.05 20.83
CA GLU A 24 6.68 10.91 19.65
C GLU A 24 6.00 10.14 18.51
N ALA A 25 6.43 8.91 18.21
CA ALA A 25 5.83 8.05 17.19
C ALA A 25 4.32 7.81 17.40
N LEU A 26 3.88 7.75 18.64
CA LEU A 26 2.47 7.55 19.01
C LEU A 26 1.68 8.87 19.11
N THR A 27 2.31 10.03 18.94
CA THR A 27 1.67 11.35 19.09
C THR A 27 1.26 11.92 17.74
N HIS A 28 -0.05 11.92 17.48
CA HIS A 28 -0.61 12.48 16.24
C HIS A 28 -0.57 14.01 16.26
N ARG A 29 -0.45 14.65 15.09
CA ARG A 29 -0.41 16.11 14.92
C ARG A 29 -1.58 16.87 15.56
N SER A 30 -2.70 16.22 15.79
CA SER A 30 -3.85 16.84 16.50
C SER A 30 -3.58 17.14 17.98
N VAL A 31 -2.52 16.59 18.56
CA VAL A 31 -2.10 16.85 19.95
C VAL A 31 -1.14 18.02 20.02
N SER A 32 -0.16 18.08 19.11
CA SER A 32 0.90 19.09 19.10
C SER A 32 1.37 19.40 17.67
N VAL A 33 1.53 20.66 17.36
CA VAL A 33 2.00 21.12 16.04
C VAL A 33 3.52 20.94 15.86
N GLY A 34 4.29 20.86 16.95
CA GLY A 34 5.75 20.85 16.89
C GLY A 34 6.41 19.53 17.30
N HIS A 35 5.69 18.71 18.07
CA HIS A 35 6.19 17.42 18.57
C HIS A 35 5.14 16.35 18.29
N ASN A 36 5.20 15.78 17.09
CA ASN A 36 4.28 14.77 16.60
C ASN A 36 5.01 13.78 15.69
N ASN A 37 4.32 12.77 15.21
CA ASN A 37 4.89 11.66 14.46
C ASN A 37 5.22 11.94 12.98
N GLU A 38 4.85 13.08 12.39
CA GLU A 38 4.99 13.33 10.94
C GLU A 38 6.44 13.16 10.42
N ARG A 39 7.44 13.61 11.20
CA ARG A 39 8.84 13.45 10.80
C ARG A 39 9.34 12.02 10.91
N LEU A 40 8.89 11.29 11.92
CA LEU A 40 9.19 9.88 12.09
C LEU A 40 8.47 9.03 11.03
N GLU A 41 7.22 9.33 10.71
CA GLU A 41 6.45 8.74 9.61
C GLU A 41 7.22 8.85 8.29
N PHE A 42 7.64 10.06 7.91
CA PHE A 42 8.42 10.29 6.68
C PHE A 42 9.68 9.41 6.60
N LEU A 43 10.42 9.31 7.71
CA LEU A 43 11.61 8.47 7.77
C LEU A 43 11.25 6.98 7.76
N GLY A 44 10.23 6.60 8.50
CA GLY A 44 9.78 5.22 8.66
C GLY A 44 9.24 4.61 7.38
N ASP A 45 8.46 5.37 6.59
CA ASP A 45 8.02 4.95 5.26
C ASP A 45 9.20 4.55 4.38
N SER A 46 10.23 5.40 4.33
CA SER A 46 11.42 5.14 3.53
C SER A 46 12.18 3.89 3.98
N ILE A 47 12.33 3.70 5.29
CA ILE A 47 13.01 2.54 5.89
C ILE A 47 12.20 1.26 5.63
N LEU A 48 10.90 1.31 5.87
CA LEU A 48 9.99 0.19 5.65
C LEU A 48 10.01 -0.25 4.18
N ASN A 49 9.91 0.70 3.26
CA ASN A 49 10.00 0.43 1.82
C ASN A 49 11.34 -0.20 1.44
N CYS A 50 12.45 0.25 2.02
CA CYS A 50 13.77 -0.32 1.79
C CYS A 50 13.85 -1.78 2.26
N ILE A 51 13.43 -2.06 3.51
CA ILE A 51 13.47 -3.40 4.09
C ILE A 51 12.60 -4.38 3.30
N ILE A 52 11.36 -4.00 3.00
CA ILE A 52 10.43 -4.86 2.25
C ILE A 52 10.91 -5.06 0.81
N SER A 53 11.52 -4.05 0.18
CA SER A 53 12.10 -4.21 -1.17
C SER A 53 13.24 -5.23 -1.18
N ASP A 54 14.12 -5.19 -0.20
CA ASP A 54 15.23 -6.12 -0.09
C ASP A 54 14.73 -7.56 0.16
N GLU A 55 13.77 -7.75 1.06
CA GLU A 55 13.14 -9.05 1.30
C GLU A 55 12.48 -9.63 0.04
N LEU A 56 11.75 -8.80 -0.71
CA LEU A 56 11.11 -9.21 -1.95
C LEU A 56 12.13 -9.53 -3.04
N TYR A 57 13.20 -8.75 -3.16
CA TYR A 57 14.26 -8.98 -4.12
C TYR A 57 14.94 -10.33 -3.89
N GLN A 58 15.20 -10.69 -2.63
CA GLN A 58 15.81 -11.96 -2.27
C GLN A 58 14.84 -13.15 -2.46
N ARG A 59 13.56 -12.98 -2.11
CA ARG A 59 12.54 -14.05 -2.18
C ARG A 59 12.09 -14.37 -3.61
N PHE A 60 12.14 -13.38 -4.51
CA PHE A 60 11.64 -13.51 -5.89
C PHE A 60 12.74 -13.16 -6.92
N PRO A 61 13.83 -13.94 -7.01
CA PRO A 61 14.98 -13.61 -7.88
C PRO A 61 14.65 -13.58 -9.37
N GLN A 62 13.53 -14.17 -9.78
CA GLN A 62 13.07 -14.19 -11.18
C GLN A 62 11.99 -13.13 -11.48
N ALA A 63 11.58 -12.35 -10.47
CA ALA A 63 10.56 -11.34 -10.68
C ALA A 63 11.11 -10.11 -11.40
N SER A 64 10.31 -9.57 -12.31
CA SER A 64 10.62 -8.27 -12.94
C SER A 64 10.47 -7.13 -11.93
N GLU A 65 11.11 -5.98 -12.21
CA GLU A 65 10.97 -4.76 -11.41
C GLU A 65 9.50 -4.41 -11.17
N GLY A 66 8.66 -4.39 -12.22
CA GLY A 66 7.24 -4.08 -12.08
C GLY A 66 6.46 -5.09 -11.23
N GLN A 67 6.89 -6.36 -11.17
CA GLN A 67 6.31 -7.35 -10.25
C GLN A 67 6.72 -7.06 -8.81
N LEU A 68 8.01 -6.78 -8.55
CA LEU A 68 8.50 -6.42 -7.22
C LEU A 68 7.84 -5.14 -6.69
N THR A 69 7.68 -4.15 -7.54
CA THR A 69 6.98 -2.90 -7.18
C THR A 69 5.52 -3.13 -6.79
N ARG A 70 4.79 -4.00 -7.50
CA ARG A 70 3.41 -4.35 -7.14
C ARG A 70 3.32 -5.18 -5.86
N LEU A 71 4.25 -6.13 -5.65
CA LEU A 71 4.35 -6.89 -4.40
C LEU A 71 4.55 -5.94 -3.21
N ARG A 72 5.53 -5.05 -3.33
CA ARG A 72 5.79 -4.05 -2.31
C ARG A 72 4.57 -3.19 -2.03
N ALA A 73 3.95 -2.60 -3.07
CA ALA A 73 2.76 -1.77 -2.91
C ALA A 73 1.60 -2.50 -2.21
N THR A 74 1.48 -3.81 -2.38
CA THR A 74 0.48 -4.62 -1.68
C THR A 74 0.81 -4.78 -0.20
N LEU A 75 2.08 -4.94 0.15
CA LEU A 75 2.53 -5.15 1.52
C LEU A 75 2.54 -3.85 2.35
N VAL A 76 2.96 -2.72 1.74
CA VAL A 76 3.12 -1.45 2.46
C VAL A 76 1.98 -0.45 2.23
N LYS A 77 0.86 -0.84 1.61
CA LYS A 77 -0.29 0.05 1.50
C LYS A 77 -0.89 0.36 2.88
N GLY A 78 -1.44 1.57 3.04
CA GLY A 78 -1.99 2.04 4.30
C GLY A 78 -2.98 1.09 4.98
N GLU A 79 -3.84 0.39 4.20
CA GLU A 79 -4.77 -0.62 4.75
C GLU A 79 -4.03 -1.78 5.43
N THR A 80 -2.97 -2.32 4.80
CA THR A 80 -2.16 -3.40 5.36
C THR A 80 -1.41 -2.95 6.62
N LEU A 81 -0.85 -1.74 6.59
CA LEU A 81 -0.15 -1.17 7.75
C LEU A 81 -1.12 -0.91 8.91
N ALA A 82 -2.34 -0.45 8.63
CA ALA A 82 -3.38 -0.27 9.65
C ALA A 82 -3.81 -1.59 10.28
N GLU A 83 -3.98 -2.66 9.50
CA GLU A 83 -4.24 -4.00 10.03
C GLU A 83 -3.11 -4.46 10.96
N MET A 84 -1.86 -4.27 10.56
CA MET A 84 -0.70 -4.61 11.39
C MET A 84 -0.62 -3.77 12.67
N ALA A 85 -0.93 -2.49 12.59
CA ALA A 85 -1.00 -1.62 13.76
C ALA A 85 -2.06 -2.10 14.76
N MET A 86 -3.20 -2.62 14.27
CA MET A 86 -4.21 -3.25 15.14
C MET A 86 -3.73 -4.58 15.73
N GLU A 87 -3.06 -5.44 14.94
CA GLU A 87 -2.47 -6.70 15.44
C GLU A 87 -1.42 -6.47 16.55
N LEU A 88 -0.73 -5.33 16.49
CA LEU A 88 0.26 -4.90 17.47
C LEU A 88 -0.35 -4.09 18.62
N ASP A 89 -1.68 -3.91 18.67
CA ASP A 89 -2.43 -3.13 19.66
C ASP A 89 -2.00 -1.63 19.75
N ILE A 90 -1.44 -1.07 18.65
CA ILE A 90 -0.96 0.32 18.62
C ILE A 90 -2.10 1.29 18.87
N CYS A 91 -3.32 0.97 18.44
CA CYS A 91 -4.53 1.80 18.63
C CYS A 91 -4.78 2.20 20.09
N ASP A 92 -4.40 1.35 21.04
CA ASP A 92 -4.63 1.57 22.48
C ASP A 92 -3.66 2.57 23.09
N TYR A 93 -2.58 2.90 22.38
CA TYR A 93 -1.50 3.77 22.87
C TYR A 93 -1.41 5.10 22.11
N LEU A 94 -2.22 5.28 21.05
CA LEU A 94 -2.22 6.51 20.28
C LEU A 94 -2.61 7.72 21.10
N ARG A 95 -1.86 8.78 20.97
CA ARG A 95 -2.13 10.08 21.56
C ARG A 95 -2.79 10.97 20.52
N LEU A 96 -4.07 11.24 20.71
CA LEU A 96 -4.91 12.01 19.79
C LEU A 96 -5.49 13.23 20.49
N GLY A 97 -5.66 14.32 19.76
CA GLY A 97 -6.43 15.47 20.22
C GLY A 97 -7.90 15.10 20.45
N VAL A 98 -8.57 15.85 21.30
CA VAL A 98 -9.95 15.57 21.75
C VAL A 98 -10.94 15.44 20.57
N GLY A 99 -10.77 16.25 19.53
CA GLY A 99 -11.62 16.20 18.32
C GLY A 99 -11.43 14.90 17.54
N GLU A 100 -10.18 14.50 17.32
CA GLU A 100 -9.81 13.28 16.60
C GLU A 100 -10.25 12.03 17.37
N LEU A 101 -10.07 12.04 18.69
CA LEU A 101 -10.50 10.95 19.56
C LEU A 101 -12.03 10.74 19.50
N LYS A 102 -12.81 11.84 19.54
CA LYS A 102 -14.28 11.77 19.47
C LYS A 102 -14.79 11.29 18.12
N SER A 103 -14.04 11.52 17.02
CA SER A 103 -14.39 11.05 15.67
C SER A 103 -13.92 9.63 15.38
N GLY A 104 -13.43 8.88 16.38
CA GLY A 104 -12.96 7.51 16.20
C GLY A 104 -11.57 7.39 15.57
N GLY A 105 -10.75 8.45 15.66
CA GLY A 105 -9.41 8.53 15.08
C GLY A 105 -8.46 7.42 15.46
N SER A 106 -8.61 6.84 16.67
CA SER A 106 -7.76 5.72 17.14
C SER A 106 -7.89 4.44 16.30
N ARG A 107 -8.93 4.33 15.50
CA ARG A 107 -9.15 3.20 14.57
C ARG A 107 -9.16 3.64 13.10
N ARG A 108 -8.83 4.89 12.81
CA ARG A 108 -8.76 5.38 11.44
C ARG A 108 -7.53 4.78 10.74
N PRO A 109 -7.70 4.11 9.57
CA PRO A 109 -6.61 3.40 8.91
C PRO A 109 -5.38 4.28 8.63
N SER A 110 -5.56 5.52 8.17
CA SER A 110 -4.44 6.42 7.91
C SER A 110 -3.62 6.70 9.19
N ILE A 111 -4.27 7.04 10.30
CA ILE A 111 -3.59 7.34 11.57
C ILE A 111 -2.82 6.13 12.10
N LEU A 112 -3.38 4.93 11.92
CA LEU A 112 -2.73 3.68 12.33
C LEU A 112 -1.51 3.35 11.46
N ALA A 113 -1.62 3.56 10.15
CA ALA A 113 -0.51 3.36 9.22
C ALA A 113 0.65 4.32 9.52
N ASP A 114 0.34 5.62 9.62
CA ASP A 114 1.31 6.67 9.92
C ASP A 114 2.04 6.40 11.25
N ALA A 115 1.30 5.94 12.29
CA ALA A 115 1.90 5.58 13.57
C ALA A 115 2.81 4.35 13.49
N LEU A 116 2.46 3.33 12.69
CA LEU A 116 3.31 2.16 12.49
C LEU A 116 4.62 2.54 11.77
N GLU A 117 4.54 3.36 10.74
CA GLU A 117 5.72 3.89 10.06
C GLU A 117 6.59 4.71 11.02
N ALA A 118 5.98 5.58 11.81
CA ALA A 118 6.71 6.36 12.82
C ALA A 118 7.39 5.46 13.87
N ILE A 119 6.78 4.35 14.28
CA ILE A 119 7.38 3.36 15.17
C ILE A 119 8.58 2.67 14.51
N VAL A 120 8.52 2.35 13.22
CA VAL A 120 9.66 1.81 12.47
C VAL A 120 10.85 2.77 12.53
N ALA A 121 10.61 4.07 12.32
CA ALA A 121 11.67 5.08 12.46
C ALA A 121 12.20 5.20 13.89
N ALA A 122 11.32 5.17 14.90
CA ALA A 122 11.73 5.22 16.30
C ALA A 122 12.65 4.05 16.67
N ILE A 123 12.30 2.84 16.23
CA ILE A 123 13.14 1.63 16.41
C ILE A 123 14.47 1.77 15.68
N TYR A 124 14.46 2.30 14.45
CA TYR A 124 15.69 2.52 13.69
C TYR A 124 16.63 3.51 14.38
N ILE A 125 16.11 4.62 14.90
CA ILE A 125 16.90 5.64 15.59
C ILE A 125 17.49 5.08 16.88
N ASP A 126 16.71 4.32 17.65
CA ASP A 126 17.08 3.78 18.96
C ASP A 126 18.00 2.53 18.85
N GLY A 127 17.69 1.61 17.91
CA GLY A 127 18.32 0.28 17.83
C GLY A 127 19.13 0.00 16.57
N GLY A 128 19.15 0.94 15.61
CA GLY A 128 19.85 0.78 14.34
C GLY A 128 19.13 -0.09 13.31
N MET A 129 19.72 -0.15 12.09
CA MET A 129 19.08 -0.81 10.94
C MET A 129 18.89 -2.32 11.14
N ASP A 130 19.85 -3.01 11.71
CA ASP A 130 19.79 -4.47 11.85
C ASP A 130 18.65 -4.90 12.79
N THR A 131 18.49 -4.18 13.91
CA THR A 131 17.39 -4.37 14.85
C THR A 131 16.06 -4.08 14.19
N CYS A 132 15.95 -2.93 13.51
CA CYS A 132 14.73 -2.51 12.81
C CYS A 132 14.34 -3.53 11.73
N ARG A 133 15.27 -3.95 10.89
CA ARG A 133 15.07 -4.99 9.85
C ARG A 133 14.52 -6.27 10.46
N SER A 134 15.17 -6.79 11.48
CA SER A 134 14.78 -8.06 12.11
C SER A 134 13.33 -8.02 12.61
N LEU A 135 12.90 -6.92 13.22
CA LEU A 135 11.55 -6.74 13.74
C LEU A 135 10.52 -6.54 12.63
N VAL A 136 10.81 -5.68 11.66
CA VAL A 136 9.92 -5.48 10.51
C VAL A 136 9.69 -6.79 9.77
N VAL A 137 10.74 -7.55 9.46
CA VAL A 137 10.60 -8.86 8.80
C VAL A 137 9.77 -9.82 9.63
N ALA A 138 9.97 -9.86 10.95
CA ALA A 138 9.17 -10.70 11.84
C ALA A 138 7.68 -10.32 11.81
N TRP A 139 7.34 -9.03 11.83
CA TRP A 139 5.95 -8.58 11.74
C TRP A 139 5.31 -8.93 10.40
N PHE A 140 6.07 -8.85 9.31
CA PHE A 140 5.59 -9.14 7.97
C PHE A 140 5.63 -10.63 7.58
N THR A 141 6.20 -11.53 8.40
CA THR A 141 6.46 -12.93 8.05
C THR A 141 5.23 -13.61 7.44
N LYS A 142 4.07 -13.55 8.10
CA LYS A 142 2.83 -14.18 7.60
C LYS A 142 2.42 -13.65 6.22
N ARG A 143 2.57 -12.35 5.99
CA ARG A 143 2.23 -11.70 4.72
C ARG A 143 3.25 -12.04 3.64
N LEU A 144 4.52 -12.03 3.98
CA LEU A 144 5.62 -12.41 3.08
C LEU A 144 5.56 -13.89 2.67
N ASP A 145 5.09 -14.79 3.54
CA ASP A 145 4.97 -16.21 3.22
C ASP A 145 3.72 -16.54 2.39
N THR A 146 2.71 -15.67 2.42
CA THR A 146 1.46 -15.86 1.67
C THR A 146 1.39 -15.09 0.36
N ILE A 147 2.29 -14.14 0.15
CA ILE A 147 2.32 -13.35 -1.09
C ILE A 147 2.93 -14.20 -2.23
N SER A 148 2.35 -14.10 -3.41
CA SER A 148 2.86 -14.80 -4.59
C SER A 148 2.70 -13.94 -5.84
N LEU A 149 3.55 -14.17 -6.84
CA LEU A 149 3.49 -13.50 -8.15
C LEU A 149 2.17 -13.79 -8.88
N ASP A 150 1.61 -15.00 -8.69
CA ASP A 150 0.37 -15.43 -9.34
C ASP A 150 -0.87 -14.67 -8.84
N LYS A 151 -0.83 -14.20 -7.59
CA LYS A 151 -1.93 -13.42 -6.99
C LYS A 151 -1.94 -11.95 -7.39
N ILE A 152 -0.85 -11.48 -7.99
CA ILE A 152 -0.75 -10.09 -8.45
C ILE A 152 -1.25 -10.05 -9.88
N LYS A 153 -2.54 -9.84 -10.06
CA LYS A 153 -3.08 -9.52 -11.38
C LYS A 153 -2.33 -8.29 -11.90
N LYS A 154 -1.68 -8.42 -13.05
CA LYS A 154 -1.21 -7.25 -13.79
C LYS A 154 -2.42 -6.36 -14.03
N ASP A 155 -2.24 -5.05 -13.90
CA ASP A 155 -3.23 -4.08 -14.34
C ASP A 155 -3.58 -4.37 -15.81
N PRO A 156 -4.87 -4.61 -16.14
CA PRO A 156 -5.24 -5.02 -17.50
C PRO A 156 -4.79 -4.04 -18.58
N LYS A 157 -4.83 -2.73 -18.31
CA LYS A 157 -4.33 -1.71 -19.25
C LYS A 157 -2.84 -1.87 -19.52
N THR A 158 -2.05 -2.08 -18.47
CA THR A 158 -0.59 -2.32 -18.60
C THR A 158 -0.32 -3.61 -19.34
N GLN A 159 -1.06 -4.68 -19.05
CA GLN A 159 -0.90 -5.96 -19.74
C GLN A 159 -1.21 -5.85 -21.23
N LEU A 160 -2.29 -5.16 -21.59
CA LEU A 160 -2.67 -4.90 -22.99
C LEU A 160 -1.62 -4.05 -23.70
N GLN A 161 -1.14 -2.99 -23.06
CA GLN A 161 -0.09 -2.13 -23.59
C GLN A 161 1.20 -2.91 -23.86
N GLU A 162 1.67 -3.72 -22.90
CA GLU A 162 2.87 -4.56 -23.08
C GLU A 162 2.71 -5.54 -24.25
N TYR A 163 1.51 -6.14 -24.39
CA TYR A 163 1.21 -7.05 -25.49
C TYR A 163 1.32 -6.34 -26.84
N LEU A 164 0.66 -5.18 -26.99
CA LEU A 164 0.66 -4.43 -28.23
C LEU A 164 2.07 -3.93 -28.60
N GLN A 165 2.81 -3.40 -27.63
CA GLN A 165 4.21 -2.98 -27.83
C GLN A 165 5.11 -4.15 -28.26
N ALA A 166 4.97 -5.32 -27.64
CA ALA A 166 5.73 -6.52 -28.01
C ALA A 166 5.45 -6.97 -29.46
N HIS A 167 4.25 -6.69 -29.97
CA HIS A 167 3.85 -6.99 -31.35
C HIS A 167 4.01 -5.79 -32.32
N LYS A 168 4.61 -4.67 -31.84
CA LYS A 168 4.81 -3.43 -32.62
C LYS A 168 3.49 -2.86 -33.16
N LEU A 169 2.42 -3.00 -32.40
CA LEU A 169 1.11 -2.42 -32.69
C LEU A 169 0.92 -1.12 -31.91
N ASP A 170 0.05 -0.26 -32.43
CA ASP A 170 -0.31 1.00 -31.78
C ASP A 170 -1.05 0.76 -30.45
N LEU A 171 -0.94 1.73 -29.53
CA LEU A 171 -1.58 1.66 -28.23
C LEU A 171 -3.11 1.74 -28.38
N PRO A 172 -3.87 1.14 -27.44
CA PRO A 172 -5.32 1.15 -27.51
C PRO A 172 -5.86 2.54 -27.18
N GLU A 173 -6.91 2.95 -27.88
CA GLU A 173 -7.65 4.18 -27.57
C GLU A 173 -8.79 3.91 -26.59
N TYR A 174 -8.95 4.82 -25.60
CA TYR A 174 -10.02 4.74 -24.62
C TYR A 174 -10.95 5.95 -24.75
N THR A 175 -12.20 5.72 -25.15
CA THR A 175 -13.23 6.75 -25.31
C THR A 175 -14.38 6.55 -24.35
N ILE A 176 -14.79 7.61 -23.63
CA ILE A 176 -15.98 7.58 -22.77
C ILE A 176 -17.21 7.54 -23.66
N VAL A 177 -18.03 6.51 -23.50
CA VAL A 177 -19.30 6.34 -24.20
C VAL A 177 -20.42 7.03 -23.43
N SER A 178 -20.46 6.83 -22.12
CA SER A 178 -21.47 7.46 -21.27
C SER A 178 -20.98 7.64 -19.83
N VAL A 179 -21.58 8.64 -19.14
CA VAL A 179 -21.42 8.83 -17.71
C VAL A 179 -22.83 8.97 -17.13
N ASN A 180 -23.25 8.05 -16.30
CA ASN A 180 -24.58 8.00 -15.69
C ASN A 180 -24.47 8.18 -14.17
N GLY A 181 -25.51 8.72 -13.53
CA GLY A 181 -25.60 8.93 -12.08
C GLY A 181 -25.24 10.35 -11.63
N GLU A 182 -25.51 10.63 -10.34
CA GLU A 182 -25.22 11.92 -9.70
C GLU A 182 -23.71 12.04 -9.39
N ALA A 183 -23.23 13.27 -9.15
CA ALA A 183 -21.80 13.61 -9.02
C ALA A 183 -21.01 12.71 -8.03
N HIS A 184 -21.65 12.12 -7.05
CA HIS A 184 -21.05 11.24 -6.03
C HIS A 184 -21.30 9.73 -6.24
N GLN A 185 -22.09 9.37 -7.28
CA GLN A 185 -22.39 7.98 -7.67
C GLN A 185 -22.35 7.82 -9.20
N GLN A 186 -21.29 8.31 -9.82
CA GLN A 186 -21.13 8.20 -11.28
C GLN A 186 -20.75 6.78 -11.69
N PHE A 187 -21.32 6.35 -12.81
CA PHE A 187 -21.02 5.10 -13.48
C PHE A 187 -20.56 5.39 -14.90
N PHE A 188 -19.38 4.93 -15.22
CA PHE A 188 -18.70 5.21 -16.49
C PHE A 188 -18.79 4.00 -17.41
N SER A 189 -19.09 4.24 -18.70
CA SER A 189 -18.93 3.26 -19.77
C SER A 189 -17.83 3.75 -20.71
N VAL A 190 -16.84 2.92 -20.99
CA VAL A 190 -15.67 3.27 -21.79
C VAL A 190 -15.40 2.22 -22.83
N ASN A 191 -15.21 2.63 -24.07
CA ASN A 191 -14.70 1.76 -25.14
C ASN A 191 -13.17 1.71 -25.11
N CYS A 192 -12.62 0.51 -25.31
CA CYS A 192 -11.23 0.26 -25.65
C CYS A 192 -11.18 -0.20 -27.11
N VAL A 193 -10.49 0.55 -27.98
CA VAL A 193 -10.38 0.28 -29.41
C VAL A 193 -8.93 -0.04 -29.76
N ILE A 194 -8.72 -1.14 -30.47
CA ILE A 194 -7.42 -1.55 -31.03
C ILE A 194 -7.61 -1.68 -32.53
N GLU A 195 -7.36 -0.59 -33.25
CA GLU A 195 -7.64 -0.52 -34.70
C GLU A 195 -6.91 -1.62 -35.47
N ALA A 196 -5.63 -1.84 -35.20
CA ALA A 196 -4.81 -2.82 -35.89
C ALA A 196 -5.30 -4.29 -35.77
N LEU A 197 -6.17 -4.58 -34.80
CA LEU A 197 -6.73 -5.92 -34.57
C LEU A 197 -8.25 -5.96 -34.76
N GLU A 198 -8.87 -4.84 -35.11
CA GLU A 198 -10.33 -4.68 -35.23
C GLU A 198 -11.09 -5.09 -33.98
N ILE A 199 -10.45 -4.91 -32.79
CA ILE A 199 -11.04 -5.22 -31.49
C ILE A 199 -11.64 -3.94 -30.88
N THR A 200 -12.91 -4.02 -30.47
CA THR A 200 -13.58 -2.96 -29.72
C THR A 200 -14.33 -3.58 -28.55
N THR A 201 -13.96 -3.21 -27.32
CA THR A 201 -14.60 -3.74 -26.11
C THR A 201 -15.14 -2.62 -25.25
N LEU A 202 -16.28 -2.88 -24.58
CA LEU A 202 -16.92 -1.96 -23.65
C LEU A 202 -16.65 -2.40 -22.20
N GLY A 203 -16.10 -1.49 -21.40
CA GLY A 203 -15.94 -1.66 -19.96
C GLY A 203 -16.76 -0.66 -19.17
N GLU A 204 -17.19 -1.06 -17.98
CA GLU A 204 -18.04 -0.29 -17.10
C GLU A 204 -17.46 -0.20 -15.69
N GLY A 205 -17.72 0.88 -14.96
CA GLY A 205 -17.22 1.01 -13.59
C GLY A 205 -17.61 2.29 -12.88
N ILE A 206 -17.44 2.28 -11.55
CA ILE A 206 -17.72 3.43 -10.67
C ILE A 206 -16.69 4.56 -10.79
N SER A 207 -15.72 4.42 -11.65
CA SER A 207 -14.78 5.46 -12.05
C SER A 207 -14.31 5.20 -13.48
N ARG A 208 -13.90 6.26 -14.19
CA ARG A 208 -13.29 6.15 -15.52
C ARG A 208 -12.18 5.09 -15.55
N ARG A 209 -11.26 5.12 -14.57
CA ARG A 209 -10.16 4.15 -14.48
C ARG A 209 -10.64 2.71 -14.38
N LYS A 210 -11.68 2.44 -13.58
CA LYS A 210 -12.23 1.07 -13.45
C LYS A 210 -12.89 0.60 -14.74
N ALA A 211 -13.63 1.47 -15.42
CA ALA A 211 -14.23 1.17 -16.71
C ALA A 211 -13.16 0.88 -17.78
N GLU A 212 -12.09 1.69 -17.84
CA GLU A 212 -10.96 1.46 -18.74
C GLU A 212 -10.24 0.12 -18.45
N GLN A 213 -10.08 -0.26 -17.18
CA GLN A 213 -9.48 -1.54 -16.79
C GLN A 213 -10.33 -2.73 -17.22
N GLU A 214 -11.65 -2.66 -17.04
CA GLU A 214 -12.56 -3.71 -17.47
C GLU A 214 -12.60 -3.84 -19.00
N ALA A 215 -12.62 -2.71 -19.74
CA ALA A 215 -12.52 -2.73 -21.18
C ALA A 215 -11.23 -3.40 -21.65
N ALA A 216 -10.09 -3.06 -21.05
CA ALA A 216 -8.81 -3.68 -21.34
C ALA A 216 -8.78 -5.18 -21.01
N GLU A 217 -9.39 -5.60 -19.91
CA GLU A 217 -9.46 -7.03 -19.53
C GLU A 217 -10.26 -7.82 -20.57
N LYS A 218 -11.36 -7.28 -21.07
CA LYS A 218 -12.15 -7.87 -22.17
C LYS A 218 -11.33 -7.93 -23.46
N ALA A 219 -10.65 -6.84 -23.82
CA ALA A 219 -9.80 -6.80 -25.00
C ALA A 219 -8.69 -7.87 -24.97
N ILE A 220 -8.06 -8.10 -23.81
CA ILE A 220 -7.05 -9.16 -23.63
C ILE A 220 -7.63 -10.55 -23.94
N GLN A 221 -8.90 -10.80 -23.60
CA GLN A 221 -9.55 -12.09 -23.86
C GLN A 221 -9.80 -12.34 -25.35
N GLU A 222 -9.93 -11.27 -26.15
CA GLU A 222 -10.13 -11.31 -27.59
C GLU A 222 -8.83 -11.32 -28.40
N LEU A 223 -7.67 -11.09 -27.74
CA LEU A 223 -6.38 -11.14 -28.43
C LEU A 223 -6.13 -12.52 -29.07
N PRO A 224 -5.52 -12.57 -30.27
CA PRO A 224 -5.18 -13.83 -30.91
C PRO A 224 -4.31 -14.67 -29.98
N LYS A 225 -4.80 -15.87 -29.66
CA LYS A 225 -3.99 -16.85 -28.90
C LYS A 225 -2.79 -17.21 -29.78
N LYS A 226 -1.57 -17.15 -29.20
CA LYS A 226 -0.37 -17.59 -29.93
C LYS A 226 -0.63 -18.97 -30.58
N PRO A 227 -0.23 -19.11 -31.84
CA PRO A 227 -0.21 -20.43 -32.50
C PRO A 227 0.80 -21.35 -31.78
#